data_ab5436debc537dcaa22e2e674598347b
#
_entry.id   ab5436debc537dcaa22e2e674598347b
#
_cell.length_a   1.000
_cell.length_b   1.000
_cell.length_c   1.000
_cell.angle_alpha   90.00
_cell.angle_beta   90.00
_cell.angle_gamma   90.00
#
_symmetry.space_group_name_H-M   'P 1'
#
loop_
_entity.id
_entity.type
_entity.pdbx_description
1 polymer ?
#
loop_
_entity_poly.entity_id
_entity_poly.type
_entity_poly.pdbx_seq_one_letter_code
_entity_poly.pdbx_strand_id
1 'polypeptide(L)'
;MAENEVKLTKLAKCAGCGAKVGAGVLAQLLGGMKVLQDPNLLVGFDKSDDASVYKVSEDLALVQTVDFFPPIADDPYVFGAIAATNALSDVYAMGGEPKLALNIMAVPESMPKETVHEILRGGYDKAYEAGVIITGGHSILDDEPKYGLAVTGFVHPDRVLTNSGARPGDVLLFTKPIGIGVLTSGMKADIVSAPTVELAYRLMTTLNKSARDAMVKYRVHACTDVTGFGPLGHLLEMAQGSGVEIRLDTAAVDFIPEAVELAKMGVLPAGMYRNRSFAEPWVDPGDKPVWLQDLLYDPQTAGGLAIAVDPADAEALLAELRGVVPSAQRWGEVRPYRGGKRIFLD
;
A
#
# COMPACT_ATOMS: atom_id res chain seq x y z
N MET A 1 24.30 29.78 -13.65
CA MET A 1 22.87 29.86 -13.92
C MET A 1 22.30 28.64 -13.24
N ALA A 2 21.43 28.81 -12.23
CA ALA A 2 20.79 27.66 -11.60
C ALA A 2 19.96 26.97 -12.69
N GLU A 3 20.32 25.71 -13.01
CA GLU A 3 19.49 24.85 -13.81
C GLU A 3 18.09 24.86 -13.18
N ASN A 4 17.06 25.11 -14.01
CA ASN A 4 15.68 25.04 -13.56
C ASN A 4 15.41 23.60 -13.08
N GLU A 5 15.53 23.36 -11.80
CA GLU A 5 15.23 22.10 -11.17
C GLU A 5 13.74 21.79 -11.42
N VAL A 6 13.46 20.73 -12.17
CA VAL A 6 12.09 20.37 -12.54
C VAL A 6 11.39 19.83 -11.30
N LYS A 7 10.45 20.58 -10.74
CA LYS A 7 9.60 20.08 -9.66
C LYS A 7 8.62 19.04 -10.21
N LEU A 8 8.96 17.77 -10.09
CA LEU A 8 8.18 16.64 -10.64
C LEU A 8 6.74 16.61 -10.11
N THR A 9 6.54 16.91 -8.83
CA THR A 9 5.21 16.91 -8.21
C THR A 9 4.26 17.97 -8.81
N LYS A 10 4.80 19.02 -9.42
CA LYS A 10 4.00 20.05 -10.12
C LYS A 10 3.57 19.64 -11.52
N LEU A 11 4.19 18.61 -12.10
CA LEU A 11 3.77 18.03 -13.37
C LEU A 11 2.59 17.05 -13.21
N ALA A 12 2.21 16.73 -11.98
CA ALA A 12 1.18 15.75 -11.67
C ALA A 12 -0.06 16.41 -11.01
N LYS A 13 -1.26 16.00 -11.42
CA LYS A 13 -2.52 16.45 -10.81
C LYS A 13 -2.70 15.85 -9.41
N CYS A 14 -2.41 14.56 -9.27
CA CYS A 14 -2.43 13.81 -8.02
C CYS A 14 -1.04 13.24 -7.75
N ALA A 15 -0.73 12.88 -6.50
CA ALA A 15 0.56 12.33 -6.10
C ALA A 15 0.42 10.86 -5.69
N GLY A 16 1.38 10.02 -6.12
CA GLY A 16 1.48 8.62 -5.68
C GLY A 16 0.18 7.82 -5.80
N CYS A 17 -0.05 6.93 -4.84
CA CYS A 17 -1.24 6.06 -4.80
C CYS A 17 -2.57 6.81 -4.64
N GLY A 18 -2.57 8.09 -4.21
CA GLY A 18 -3.74 8.95 -4.22
C GLY A 18 -4.32 9.24 -5.61
N ALA A 19 -3.59 8.90 -6.69
CA ALA A 19 -4.04 8.98 -8.08
C ALA A 19 -4.89 7.76 -8.53
N LYS A 20 -4.94 6.69 -7.75
CA LYS A 20 -5.71 5.48 -8.09
C LYS A 20 -7.20 5.80 -8.31
N VAL A 21 -7.84 5.08 -9.23
CA VAL A 21 -9.30 5.10 -9.39
C VAL A 21 -9.92 4.60 -8.09
N GLY A 22 -10.91 5.31 -7.56
CA GLY A 22 -11.54 4.91 -6.29
C GLY A 22 -12.16 3.51 -6.37
N ALA A 23 -12.07 2.72 -5.28
CA ALA A 23 -12.50 1.32 -5.23
C ALA A 23 -13.95 1.13 -5.71
N GLY A 24 -14.88 1.99 -5.30
CA GLY A 24 -16.29 1.92 -5.73
C GLY A 24 -16.49 2.13 -7.23
N VAL A 25 -15.70 3.02 -7.86
CA VAL A 25 -15.74 3.26 -9.31
C VAL A 25 -15.14 2.06 -10.04
N LEU A 26 -14.00 1.54 -9.55
CA LEU A 26 -13.34 0.38 -10.14
C LEU A 26 -14.27 -0.86 -10.13
N ALA A 27 -14.95 -1.10 -9.01
CA ALA A 27 -15.92 -2.18 -8.90
C ALA A 27 -17.07 -2.06 -9.92
N GLN A 28 -17.56 -0.82 -10.18
CA GLN A 28 -18.56 -0.58 -11.21
C GLN A 28 -18.03 -0.83 -12.64
N LEU A 29 -16.78 -0.42 -12.92
CA LEU A 29 -16.16 -0.61 -14.23
C LEU A 29 -15.91 -2.09 -14.54
N LEU A 30 -15.56 -2.89 -13.53
CA LEU A 30 -15.31 -4.32 -13.66
C LEU A 30 -16.59 -5.15 -13.57
N GLY A 31 -17.68 -4.56 -13.07
CA GLY A 31 -18.99 -5.23 -12.95
C GLY A 31 -19.50 -5.74 -14.28
N GLY A 32 -19.88 -7.02 -14.33
CA GLY A 32 -20.38 -7.68 -15.53
C GLY A 32 -19.31 -8.15 -16.51
N MET A 33 -18.02 -7.94 -16.24
CA MET A 33 -16.95 -8.53 -17.03
C MET A 33 -16.96 -10.05 -16.89
N LYS A 34 -16.85 -10.77 -18.03
CA LYS A 34 -16.76 -12.22 -18.02
C LYS A 34 -15.40 -12.67 -17.51
N VAL A 35 -15.41 -13.39 -16.39
CA VAL A 35 -14.20 -14.01 -15.83
C VAL A 35 -14.12 -15.45 -16.33
N LEU A 36 -12.99 -15.81 -16.94
CA LEU A 36 -12.72 -17.19 -17.30
C LEU A 36 -12.30 -17.96 -16.04
N GLN A 37 -12.89 -19.16 -15.88
CA GLN A 37 -12.55 -20.03 -14.77
C GLN A 37 -11.35 -20.91 -15.17
N ASP A 38 -10.30 -20.91 -14.33
CA ASP A 38 -9.17 -21.80 -14.44
C ASP A 38 -8.86 -22.36 -13.04
N PRO A 39 -8.78 -23.69 -12.84
CA PRO A 39 -8.50 -24.30 -11.54
C PRO A 39 -7.12 -23.92 -10.99
N ASN A 40 -6.20 -23.47 -11.83
CA ASN A 40 -4.89 -22.99 -11.40
C ASN A 40 -4.87 -21.52 -11.01
N LEU A 41 -5.91 -20.75 -11.30
CA LEU A 41 -6.05 -19.37 -10.79
C LEU A 41 -6.48 -19.41 -9.32
N LEU A 42 -5.51 -19.30 -8.41
CA LEU A 42 -5.76 -19.36 -6.96
C LEU A 42 -6.35 -18.06 -6.43
N VAL A 43 -5.88 -16.92 -6.97
CA VAL A 43 -6.35 -15.58 -6.61
C VAL A 43 -6.53 -14.76 -7.89
N GLY A 44 -7.75 -14.24 -8.10
CA GLY A 44 -8.11 -13.33 -9.18
C GLY A 44 -8.57 -11.98 -8.62
N PHE A 45 -9.11 -11.12 -9.47
CA PHE A 45 -9.55 -9.76 -9.08
C PHE A 45 -10.93 -9.73 -8.38
N ASP A 46 -11.62 -10.84 -8.27
CA ASP A 46 -12.99 -10.95 -7.74
C ASP A 46 -13.09 -10.69 -6.22
N LYS A 47 -11.97 -10.79 -5.50
CA LYS A 47 -11.88 -10.53 -4.06
C LYS A 47 -11.08 -9.28 -3.70
N SER A 48 -10.66 -8.49 -4.69
CA SER A 48 -9.85 -7.28 -4.49
C SER A 48 -8.56 -7.55 -3.70
N ASP A 49 -7.91 -8.69 -3.98
CA ASP A 49 -6.60 -9.00 -3.43
C ASP A 49 -5.49 -8.14 -4.06
N ASP A 50 -4.35 -8.04 -3.37
CA ASP A 50 -3.23 -7.18 -3.76
C ASP A 50 -2.59 -7.61 -5.10
N ALA A 51 -2.57 -8.93 -5.38
CA ALA A 51 -2.01 -9.46 -6.62
C ALA A 51 -2.78 -10.70 -7.11
N SER A 52 -2.65 -11.02 -8.40
CA SER A 52 -3.12 -12.29 -8.93
C SER A 52 -2.15 -13.43 -8.60
N VAL A 53 -2.67 -14.64 -8.35
CA VAL A 53 -1.86 -15.83 -8.07
C VAL A 53 -2.27 -16.98 -8.96
N TYR A 54 -1.30 -17.50 -9.73
CA TYR A 54 -1.52 -18.61 -10.65
C TYR A 54 -0.60 -19.79 -10.34
N LYS A 55 -1.18 -20.96 -10.06
CA LYS A 55 -0.45 -22.19 -9.76
C LYS A 55 0.21 -22.73 -11.04
N VAL A 56 1.53 -22.94 -10.99
CA VAL A 56 2.33 -23.47 -12.11
C VAL A 56 2.63 -24.96 -11.89
N SER A 57 2.91 -25.34 -10.64
CA SER A 57 3.16 -26.74 -10.24
C SER A 57 2.64 -26.98 -8.82
N GLU A 58 2.85 -28.15 -8.25
CA GLU A 58 2.40 -28.47 -6.88
C GLU A 58 3.11 -27.63 -5.80
N ASP A 59 4.30 -27.13 -6.08
CA ASP A 59 5.15 -26.40 -5.16
C ASP A 59 5.45 -24.95 -5.58
N LEU A 60 4.93 -24.51 -6.75
CA LEU A 60 5.17 -23.18 -7.29
C LEU A 60 3.89 -22.51 -7.80
N ALA A 61 3.64 -21.31 -7.31
CA ALA A 61 2.70 -20.36 -7.89
C ALA A 61 3.39 -19.03 -8.23
N LEU A 62 2.93 -18.39 -9.30
CA LEU A 62 3.31 -17.03 -9.68
C LEU A 62 2.41 -16.03 -8.97
N VAL A 63 2.99 -15.00 -8.41
CA VAL A 63 2.32 -13.79 -7.94
C VAL A 63 2.62 -12.69 -8.93
N GLN A 64 1.58 -12.08 -9.50
CA GLN A 64 1.73 -11.01 -10.50
C GLN A 64 0.94 -9.77 -10.11
N THR A 65 1.62 -8.64 -10.11
CA THR A 65 1.04 -7.34 -9.88
C THR A 65 1.60 -6.28 -10.82
N VAL A 66 0.91 -5.16 -10.90
CA VAL A 66 1.35 -3.95 -11.59
C VAL A 66 0.92 -2.72 -10.82
N ASP A 67 1.90 -1.90 -10.44
CA ASP A 67 1.62 -0.62 -9.81
C ASP A 67 2.51 0.49 -10.39
N PHE A 68 1.89 1.59 -10.77
CA PHE A 68 2.56 2.79 -11.28
C PHE A 68 1.72 4.02 -10.97
N PHE A 69 2.36 5.14 -10.79
CA PHE A 69 1.69 6.38 -10.41
C PHE A 69 2.50 7.63 -10.78
N PRO A 70 1.87 8.83 -10.76
CA PRO A 70 2.56 10.09 -10.98
C PRO A 70 3.46 10.47 -9.79
N PRO A 71 4.42 11.40 -9.99
CA PRO A 71 5.39 11.78 -8.98
C PRO A 71 4.81 12.17 -7.63
N ILE A 72 5.45 11.65 -6.57
CA ILE A 72 5.15 11.93 -5.17
C ILE A 72 6.31 12.66 -4.47
N ALA A 73 7.47 12.72 -5.12
CA ALA A 73 8.65 13.43 -4.68
C ALA A 73 9.20 14.27 -5.85
N ASP A 74 9.83 15.41 -5.53
CA ASP A 74 10.48 16.25 -6.55
C ASP A 74 11.85 15.68 -6.93
N ASP A 75 12.57 15.03 -6.00
CA ASP A 75 13.78 14.28 -6.30
C ASP A 75 13.44 13.07 -7.18
N PRO A 76 13.98 13.00 -8.42
CA PRO A 76 13.64 11.94 -9.36
C PRO A 76 14.12 10.56 -8.91
N TYR A 77 15.28 10.47 -8.25
CA TYR A 77 15.78 9.20 -7.70
C TYR A 77 14.84 8.69 -6.60
N VAL A 78 14.45 9.55 -5.68
CA VAL A 78 13.52 9.21 -4.58
C VAL A 78 12.16 8.79 -5.14
N PHE A 79 11.63 9.49 -6.15
CA PHE A 79 10.40 9.11 -6.82
C PHE A 79 10.49 7.68 -7.41
N GLY A 80 11.57 7.39 -8.14
CA GLY A 80 11.80 6.06 -8.71
C GLY A 80 11.88 4.97 -7.64
N ALA A 81 12.61 5.22 -6.54
CA ALA A 81 12.74 4.30 -5.43
C ALA A 81 11.38 4.03 -4.72
N ILE A 82 10.56 5.07 -4.51
CA ILE A 82 9.23 4.93 -3.91
C ILE A 82 8.32 4.09 -4.83
N ALA A 83 8.32 4.37 -6.13
CA ALA A 83 7.48 3.66 -7.08
C ALA A 83 7.82 2.16 -7.15
N ALA A 84 9.10 1.81 -7.14
CA ALA A 84 9.54 0.42 -7.08
C ALA A 84 9.19 -0.24 -5.74
N THR A 85 9.39 0.45 -4.61
CA THR A 85 9.02 -0.04 -3.27
C THR A 85 7.55 -0.39 -3.20
N ASN A 86 6.69 0.48 -3.73
CA ASN A 86 5.25 0.28 -3.73
C ASN A 86 4.85 -0.92 -4.60
N ALA A 87 5.35 -1.03 -5.83
CA ALA A 87 5.01 -2.13 -6.73
C ALA A 87 5.49 -3.51 -6.24
N LEU A 88 6.57 -3.55 -5.45
CA LEU A 88 7.07 -4.79 -4.83
C LEU A 88 6.22 -5.22 -3.64
N SER A 89 5.49 -4.31 -3.02
CA SER A 89 4.79 -4.51 -1.75
C SER A 89 3.66 -5.52 -1.84
N ASP A 90 2.88 -5.51 -2.93
CA ASP A 90 1.80 -6.46 -3.19
C ASP A 90 2.28 -7.92 -3.10
N VAL A 91 3.47 -8.19 -3.69
CA VAL A 91 4.05 -9.54 -3.63
C VAL A 91 4.39 -9.94 -2.20
N TYR A 92 4.90 -9.00 -1.40
CA TYR A 92 5.18 -9.25 0.03
C TYR A 92 3.90 -9.48 0.82
N ALA A 93 2.84 -8.71 0.57
CA ALA A 93 1.54 -8.89 1.21
C ALA A 93 0.95 -10.29 0.96
N MET A 94 1.12 -10.81 -0.27
CA MET A 94 0.70 -12.16 -0.64
C MET A 94 1.61 -13.28 -0.08
N GLY A 95 2.58 -12.96 0.80
CA GLY A 95 3.56 -13.92 1.34
C GLY A 95 4.64 -14.34 0.34
N GLY A 96 4.60 -13.80 -0.88
CA GLY A 96 5.50 -14.13 -1.98
C GLY A 96 6.89 -13.49 -1.88
N GLU A 97 7.79 -13.94 -2.74
CA GLU A 97 9.12 -13.38 -2.93
C GLU A 97 9.23 -12.82 -4.35
N PRO A 98 9.34 -11.49 -4.54
CA PRO A 98 9.49 -10.90 -5.87
C PRO A 98 10.80 -11.35 -6.50
N LYS A 99 10.78 -11.67 -7.81
CA LYS A 99 11.93 -12.22 -8.55
C LYS A 99 12.28 -11.42 -9.80
N LEU A 100 11.27 -11.04 -10.57
CA LEU A 100 11.43 -10.33 -11.84
C LEU A 100 10.56 -9.09 -11.85
N ALA A 101 11.04 -8.04 -12.53
CA ALA A 101 10.25 -6.86 -12.78
C ALA A 101 10.45 -6.30 -14.20
N LEU A 102 9.42 -5.63 -14.69
CA LEU A 102 9.42 -4.83 -15.90
C LEU A 102 9.10 -3.38 -15.55
N ASN A 103 9.88 -2.43 -16.07
CA ASN A 103 9.58 -1.00 -15.92
C ASN A 103 8.32 -0.62 -16.71
N ILE A 104 7.48 0.20 -16.11
CA ILE A 104 6.38 0.92 -16.79
C ILE A 104 6.65 2.40 -16.62
N MET A 105 6.83 3.11 -17.73
CA MET A 105 7.20 4.52 -17.70
C MET A 105 6.44 5.32 -18.75
N ALA A 106 5.91 6.45 -18.34
CA ALA A 106 5.38 7.49 -19.19
C ALA A 106 6.05 8.82 -18.82
N VAL A 107 6.56 9.58 -19.79
CA VAL A 107 7.27 10.84 -19.51
C VAL A 107 6.99 11.86 -20.60
N PRO A 108 6.96 13.18 -20.27
CA PRO A 108 6.91 14.24 -21.26
C PRO A 108 8.14 14.24 -22.16
N GLU A 109 7.93 14.50 -23.45
CA GLU A 109 9.03 14.62 -24.44
C GLU A 109 10.07 15.69 -24.02
N SER A 110 9.60 16.73 -23.34
CA SER A 110 10.44 17.83 -22.82
C SER A 110 11.22 17.51 -21.54
N MET A 111 11.00 16.33 -20.93
CA MET A 111 11.69 15.98 -19.69
C MET A 111 13.19 15.74 -19.95
N PRO A 112 14.10 16.35 -19.16
CA PRO A 112 15.54 16.12 -19.30
C PRO A 112 15.87 14.62 -19.16
N LYS A 113 16.74 14.12 -20.03
CA LYS A 113 17.14 12.70 -20.01
C LYS A 113 17.78 12.27 -18.71
N GLU A 114 18.50 13.18 -18.08
CA GLU A 114 19.13 13.00 -16.77
C GLU A 114 18.08 12.77 -15.68
N THR A 115 16.96 13.53 -15.70
CA THR A 115 15.83 13.33 -14.79
C THR A 115 15.20 11.95 -14.97
N VAL A 116 14.97 11.54 -16.23
CA VAL A 116 14.44 10.20 -16.54
C VAL A 116 15.40 9.10 -16.08
N HIS A 117 16.71 9.30 -16.31
CA HIS A 117 17.75 8.38 -15.86
C HIS A 117 17.74 8.20 -14.32
N GLU A 118 17.63 9.30 -13.57
CA GLU A 118 17.57 9.24 -12.11
C GLU A 118 16.31 8.54 -11.58
N ILE A 119 15.15 8.73 -12.23
CA ILE A 119 13.92 7.97 -11.89
C ILE A 119 14.19 6.47 -12.07
N LEU A 120 14.73 6.07 -13.22
CA LEU A 120 15.05 4.65 -13.46
C LEU A 120 16.08 4.15 -12.48
N ARG A 121 17.16 4.90 -12.18
CA ARG A 121 18.22 4.53 -11.25
C ARG A 121 17.63 4.25 -9.85
N GLY A 122 16.77 5.13 -9.34
CA GLY A 122 16.07 4.90 -8.06
C GLY A 122 15.25 3.61 -8.05
N GLY A 123 14.53 3.33 -9.14
CA GLY A 123 13.77 2.08 -9.30
C GLY A 123 14.65 0.84 -9.36
N TYR A 124 15.74 0.90 -10.11
CA TYR A 124 16.71 -0.22 -10.23
C TYR A 124 17.40 -0.51 -8.90
N ASP A 125 17.92 0.51 -8.21
CA ASP A 125 18.61 0.33 -6.93
C ASP A 125 17.66 -0.31 -5.89
N LYS A 126 16.41 0.10 -5.87
CA LYS A 126 15.41 -0.47 -4.95
C LYS A 126 15.01 -1.91 -5.31
N ALA A 127 14.86 -2.21 -6.61
CA ALA A 127 14.62 -3.57 -7.06
C ALA A 127 15.80 -4.49 -6.71
N TYR A 128 17.03 -4.04 -6.89
CA TYR A 128 18.23 -4.81 -6.54
C TYR A 128 18.38 -5.01 -5.02
N GLU A 129 18.03 -4.01 -4.20
CA GLU A 129 17.94 -4.16 -2.73
C GLU A 129 16.96 -5.30 -2.35
N ALA A 130 15.85 -5.41 -3.08
CA ALA A 130 14.88 -6.47 -2.91
C ALA A 130 15.34 -7.86 -3.43
N GLY A 131 16.43 -7.92 -4.20
CA GLY A 131 16.91 -9.13 -4.90
C GLY A 131 16.15 -9.41 -6.20
N VAL A 132 15.52 -8.39 -6.80
CA VAL A 132 14.70 -8.49 -8.01
C VAL A 132 15.50 -8.08 -9.24
N ILE A 133 15.38 -8.88 -10.30
CA ILE A 133 16.04 -8.60 -11.59
C ILE A 133 15.05 -7.81 -12.47
N ILE A 134 15.44 -6.60 -12.87
CA ILE A 134 14.70 -5.85 -13.90
C ILE A 134 15.13 -6.37 -15.27
N THR A 135 14.19 -6.90 -16.05
CA THR A 135 14.45 -7.59 -17.32
C THR A 135 14.06 -6.78 -18.55
N GLY A 136 13.60 -5.55 -18.36
CA GLY A 136 13.16 -4.67 -19.43
C GLY A 136 12.00 -3.80 -18.99
N GLY A 137 11.10 -3.52 -19.92
CA GLY A 137 9.90 -2.72 -19.65
C GLY A 137 9.32 -2.07 -20.89
N HIS A 138 8.40 -1.13 -20.68
CA HIS A 138 7.75 -0.37 -21.72
C HIS A 138 7.71 1.12 -21.34
N SER A 139 7.99 1.98 -22.32
CA SER A 139 7.97 3.43 -22.13
C SER A 139 7.19 4.11 -23.24
N ILE A 140 6.43 5.14 -22.88
CA ILE A 140 5.65 5.98 -23.81
C ILE A 140 5.86 7.46 -23.49
N LEU A 141 5.50 8.30 -24.43
CA LEU A 141 5.36 9.73 -24.19
C LEU A 141 3.96 10.02 -23.61
N ASP A 142 3.90 10.88 -22.60
CA ASP A 142 2.67 11.34 -21.95
C ASP A 142 2.94 12.72 -21.33
N ASP A 143 1.96 13.59 -21.28
CA ASP A 143 2.11 14.91 -20.67
C ASP A 143 2.37 14.87 -19.16
N GLU A 144 1.88 13.83 -18.47
CA GLU A 144 2.06 13.62 -17.04
C GLU A 144 3.01 12.44 -16.78
N PRO A 145 4.16 12.67 -16.10
CA PRO A 145 5.08 11.57 -15.83
C PRO A 145 4.45 10.52 -14.94
N LYS A 146 4.73 9.24 -15.23
CA LYS A 146 4.32 8.09 -14.44
C LYS A 146 5.44 7.06 -14.46
N TYR A 147 5.66 6.42 -13.32
CA TYR A 147 6.64 5.33 -13.21
C TYR A 147 6.15 4.27 -12.22
N GLY A 148 6.53 3.05 -12.49
CA GLY A 148 6.29 1.89 -11.64
C GLY A 148 6.79 0.61 -12.28
N LEU A 149 6.37 -0.51 -11.70
CA LEU A 149 6.81 -1.82 -12.13
C LEU A 149 5.63 -2.77 -12.33
N ALA A 150 5.76 -3.67 -13.31
CA ALA A 150 5.05 -4.94 -13.30
C ALA A 150 5.95 -5.99 -12.66
N VAL A 151 5.51 -6.61 -11.57
CA VAL A 151 6.33 -7.51 -10.74
C VAL A 151 5.81 -8.93 -10.83
N THR A 152 6.73 -9.87 -10.98
CA THR A 152 6.46 -11.30 -10.84
C THR A 152 7.23 -11.83 -9.64
N GLY A 153 6.49 -12.43 -8.71
CA GLY A 153 7.02 -13.13 -7.54
C GLY A 153 6.67 -14.60 -7.54
N PHE A 154 7.27 -15.33 -6.62
CA PHE A 154 7.05 -16.76 -6.40
C PHE A 154 6.55 -17.00 -4.98
N VAL A 155 5.63 -17.97 -4.86
CA VAL A 155 5.13 -18.45 -3.56
C VAL A 155 4.77 -19.94 -3.68
N HIS A 156 4.84 -20.68 -2.60
CA HIS A 156 4.27 -22.03 -2.56
C HIS A 156 2.73 -21.92 -2.56
N PRO A 157 1.99 -22.71 -3.36
CA PRO A 157 0.52 -22.60 -3.46
C PRO A 157 -0.19 -22.65 -2.10
N ASP A 158 0.27 -23.51 -1.17
CA ASP A 158 -0.31 -23.66 0.17
C ASP A 158 0.10 -22.54 1.17
N ARG A 159 0.96 -21.60 0.75
CA ARG A 159 1.46 -20.50 1.59
C ARG A 159 1.06 -19.12 1.08
N VAL A 160 0.14 -19.10 0.13
CA VAL A 160 -0.44 -17.82 -0.37
C VAL A 160 -1.21 -17.15 0.75
N LEU A 161 -0.86 -15.92 1.05
CA LEU A 161 -1.66 -15.06 1.90
C LEU A 161 -2.61 -14.23 1.03
N THR A 162 -3.82 -14.03 1.51
CA THR A 162 -4.82 -13.18 0.85
C THR A 162 -5.32 -12.13 1.83
N ASN A 163 -5.96 -11.10 1.33
CA ASN A 163 -6.65 -10.14 2.18
C ASN A 163 -7.94 -10.72 2.80
N SER A 164 -8.42 -11.87 2.33
CA SER A 164 -9.70 -12.49 2.67
C SER A 164 -9.53 -13.85 3.37
N GLY A 165 -8.94 -13.87 4.54
CA GLY A 165 -8.74 -15.11 5.30
C GLY A 165 -8.80 -14.90 6.81
N ALA A 166 -9.02 -13.66 7.26
CA ALA A 166 -9.06 -13.29 8.68
C ALA A 166 -10.16 -14.03 9.41
N ARG A 167 -9.90 -14.44 10.65
CA ARG A 167 -10.78 -15.27 11.49
C ARG A 167 -11.15 -14.54 12.76
N PRO A 168 -12.36 -14.77 13.29
CA PRO A 168 -12.72 -14.28 14.61
C PRO A 168 -11.72 -14.74 15.68
N GLY A 169 -11.19 -13.78 16.44
CA GLY A 169 -10.15 -14.01 17.43
C GLY A 169 -8.76 -13.59 16.99
N ASP A 170 -8.52 -13.39 15.69
CA ASP A 170 -7.24 -12.90 15.20
C ASP A 170 -6.90 -11.53 15.78
N VAL A 171 -5.61 -11.32 15.99
CA VAL A 171 -5.02 -10.02 16.34
C VAL A 171 -4.60 -9.31 15.08
N LEU A 172 -4.95 -8.03 14.97
CA LEU A 172 -4.54 -7.18 13.86
C LEU A 172 -3.24 -6.45 14.22
N LEU A 173 -2.18 -6.70 13.45
CA LEU A 173 -0.90 -6.00 13.54
C LEU A 173 -0.72 -5.08 12.34
N PHE A 174 0.09 -4.01 12.50
CA PHE A 174 0.44 -3.10 11.43
C PHE A 174 1.89 -2.64 11.52
N THR A 175 2.55 -2.37 10.38
CA THR A 175 4.02 -2.28 10.34
C THR A 175 4.59 -0.89 10.08
N LYS A 176 3.83 0.11 9.63
CA LYS A 176 4.35 1.47 9.37
C LYS A 176 3.44 2.55 9.96
N PRO A 177 3.94 3.76 10.27
CA PRO A 177 3.12 4.90 10.68
C PRO A 177 2.19 5.36 9.56
N ILE A 178 1.11 6.06 9.92
CA ILE A 178 0.08 6.60 9.03
C ILE A 178 0.23 8.12 8.89
N GLY A 179 -0.13 8.65 7.71
CA GLY A 179 -0.19 10.09 7.44
C GLY A 179 0.52 10.54 6.15
N ILE A 180 0.98 9.59 5.33
CA ILE A 180 1.76 9.89 4.10
C ILE A 180 0.97 10.75 3.11
N GLY A 181 -0.33 10.49 2.89
CA GLY A 181 -1.13 11.28 1.95
C GLY A 181 -1.34 12.72 2.41
N VAL A 182 -1.59 12.92 3.70
CA VAL A 182 -1.67 14.25 4.31
C VAL A 182 -0.32 14.97 4.17
N LEU A 183 0.79 14.30 4.52
CA LEU A 183 2.13 14.88 4.38
C LEU A 183 2.44 15.25 2.93
N THR A 184 2.15 14.40 1.95
CA THR A 184 2.43 14.70 0.54
C THR A 184 1.60 15.87 0.03
N SER A 185 0.40 16.08 0.55
CA SER A 185 -0.39 17.29 0.29
C SER A 185 0.28 18.54 0.86
N GLY A 186 0.78 18.46 2.10
CA GLY A 186 1.53 19.53 2.74
C GLY A 186 2.89 19.80 2.06
N MET A 187 3.60 18.76 1.61
CA MET A 187 4.85 18.88 0.86
C MET A 187 4.63 19.62 -0.46
N LYS A 188 3.54 19.31 -1.19
CA LYS A 188 3.19 20.00 -2.43
C LYS A 188 2.86 21.49 -2.21
N ALA A 189 2.44 21.85 -0.99
CA ALA A 189 2.18 23.22 -0.56
C ALA A 189 3.40 23.90 0.09
N ASP A 190 4.55 23.23 0.16
CA ASP A 190 5.80 23.70 0.78
C ASP A 190 5.63 24.09 2.29
N ILE A 191 4.76 23.36 3.06
CA ILE A 191 4.46 23.63 4.47
C ILE A 191 4.90 22.53 5.45
N VAL A 192 5.56 21.47 4.98
CA VAL A 192 6.10 20.37 5.81
C VAL A 192 7.56 20.64 6.15
N SER A 193 7.94 20.36 7.39
CA SER A 193 9.33 20.53 7.84
C SER A 193 10.27 19.54 7.13
N ALA A 194 11.51 19.98 6.87
CA ALA A 194 12.52 19.14 6.20
C ALA A 194 12.76 17.78 6.90
N PRO A 195 12.86 17.69 8.25
CA PRO A 195 13.00 16.39 8.91
C PRO A 195 11.82 15.44 8.67
N THR A 196 10.59 15.98 8.58
CA THR A 196 9.39 15.17 8.30
C THR A 196 9.33 14.73 6.84
N VAL A 197 9.79 15.56 5.90
CA VAL A 197 9.97 15.18 4.49
C VAL A 197 10.94 13.99 4.38
N GLU A 198 12.10 14.06 5.03
CA GLU A 198 13.08 12.97 5.06
C GLU A 198 12.50 11.68 5.69
N LEU A 199 11.73 11.82 6.78
CA LEU A 199 11.03 10.70 7.40
C LEU A 199 10.03 10.06 6.43
N ALA A 200 9.21 10.87 5.75
CA ALA A 200 8.23 10.38 4.77
C ALA A 200 8.92 9.62 3.62
N TYR A 201 10.00 10.17 3.06
CA TYR A 201 10.77 9.49 2.00
C TYR A 201 11.38 8.18 2.49
N ARG A 202 11.96 8.16 3.69
CA ARG A 202 12.51 6.94 4.29
C ARG A 202 11.42 5.87 4.47
N LEU A 203 10.25 6.23 5.00
CA LEU A 203 9.13 5.30 5.17
C LEU A 203 8.64 4.74 3.84
N MET A 204 8.48 5.59 2.82
CA MET A 204 8.03 5.18 1.50
C MET A 204 9.07 4.37 0.71
N THR A 205 10.37 4.53 0.99
CA THR A 205 11.43 3.73 0.37
C THR A 205 11.82 2.49 1.17
N THR A 206 11.23 2.25 2.34
CA THR A 206 11.47 1.04 3.14
C THR A 206 10.62 -0.11 2.61
N LEU A 207 11.28 -1.19 2.17
CA LEU A 207 10.63 -2.41 1.67
C LEU A 207 9.86 -3.14 2.78
N ASN A 208 8.70 -3.69 2.45
CA ASN A 208 7.94 -4.58 3.35
C ASN A 208 8.56 -5.99 3.46
N LYS A 209 9.73 -6.21 2.84
CA LYS A 209 10.44 -7.48 2.83
C LYS A 209 10.70 -8.05 4.23
N SER A 210 11.26 -7.26 5.14
CA SER A 210 11.58 -7.73 6.49
C SER A 210 10.33 -8.12 7.29
N ALA A 211 9.22 -7.38 7.10
CA ALA A 211 7.95 -7.72 7.71
C ALA A 211 7.39 -9.04 7.16
N ARG A 212 7.46 -9.22 5.83
CA ARG A 212 7.07 -10.47 5.17
C ARG A 212 7.92 -11.64 5.65
N ASP A 213 9.25 -11.51 5.70
CA ASP A 213 10.16 -12.57 6.13
C ASP A 213 9.94 -12.98 7.60
N ALA A 214 9.43 -12.07 8.45
CA ALA A 214 8.99 -12.38 9.80
C ALA A 214 7.64 -13.11 9.78
N MET A 215 6.59 -12.51 9.17
CA MET A 215 5.21 -12.99 9.28
C MET A 215 4.97 -14.39 8.71
N VAL A 216 5.69 -14.79 7.66
CA VAL A 216 5.52 -16.12 7.02
C VAL A 216 5.96 -17.31 7.90
N LYS A 217 6.55 -17.05 9.06
CA LYS A 217 6.94 -18.08 10.05
C LYS A 217 5.81 -18.41 11.04
N TYR A 218 4.74 -17.60 11.04
CA TYR A 218 3.63 -17.67 11.99
C TYR A 218 2.33 -18.00 11.30
N ARG A 219 1.28 -18.30 12.06
CA ARG A 219 -0.07 -18.56 11.54
C ARG A 219 -0.79 -17.26 11.20
N VAL A 220 -0.36 -16.63 10.11
CA VAL A 220 -1.05 -15.47 9.53
C VAL A 220 -2.23 -15.99 8.69
N HIS A 221 -3.42 -15.45 8.92
CA HIS A 221 -4.63 -15.86 8.23
C HIS A 221 -5.01 -14.91 7.09
N ALA A 222 -4.69 -13.62 7.22
CA ALA A 222 -4.86 -12.63 6.15
C ALA A 222 -3.78 -11.55 6.25
N CYS A 223 -3.42 -11.00 5.08
CA CYS A 223 -2.49 -9.88 4.99
C CYS A 223 -2.88 -9.02 3.78
N THR A 224 -2.67 -7.72 3.88
CA THR A 224 -2.70 -6.76 2.77
C THR A 224 -1.71 -5.64 3.06
N ASP A 225 -1.17 -5.00 2.03
CA ASP A 225 -0.47 -3.73 2.23
C ASP A 225 -1.46 -2.57 2.19
N VAL A 226 -1.20 -1.54 2.98
CA VAL A 226 -2.09 -0.37 3.05
C VAL A 226 -1.57 0.71 2.13
N THR A 227 -2.28 0.94 1.03
CA THR A 227 -1.92 1.89 0.00
C THR A 227 -3.03 2.91 -0.30
N GLY A 228 -3.45 3.05 -1.54
CA GLY A 228 -4.30 4.14 -2.02
C GLY A 228 -5.70 4.24 -1.42
N PHE A 229 -6.26 3.15 -0.91
CA PHE A 229 -7.58 3.17 -0.27
C PHE A 229 -7.53 3.54 1.22
N GLY A 230 -6.33 3.71 1.76
CA GLY A 230 -6.11 4.06 3.15
C GLY A 230 -6.40 2.93 4.13
N PRO A 231 -6.05 3.09 5.41
CA PRO A 231 -6.25 2.06 6.43
C PRO A 231 -7.67 1.48 6.46
N LEU A 232 -8.68 2.34 6.53
CA LEU A 232 -10.09 1.88 6.63
C LEU A 232 -10.61 1.25 5.35
N GLY A 233 -10.10 1.66 4.18
CA GLY A 233 -10.46 1.05 2.89
C GLY A 233 -9.97 -0.39 2.80
N HIS A 234 -8.66 -0.62 3.05
CA HIS A 234 -8.07 -1.96 2.99
C HIS A 234 -8.57 -2.89 4.11
N LEU A 235 -8.77 -2.36 5.34
CA LEU A 235 -9.38 -3.14 6.42
C LEU A 235 -10.84 -3.49 6.11
N LEU A 236 -11.57 -2.64 5.39
CA LEU A 236 -12.92 -2.96 4.93
C LEU A 236 -12.93 -4.10 3.91
N GLU A 237 -12.01 -4.09 2.95
CA GLU A 237 -11.84 -5.19 2.00
C GLU A 237 -11.53 -6.49 2.73
N MET A 238 -10.59 -6.48 3.70
CA MET A 238 -10.28 -7.62 4.55
C MET A 238 -11.52 -8.11 5.34
N ALA A 239 -12.25 -7.21 5.98
CA ALA A 239 -13.43 -7.56 6.77
C ALA A 239 -14.57 -8.14 5.91
N GLN A 240 -14.80 -7.58 4.73
CA GLN A 240 -15.83 -8.04 3.81
C GLN A 240 -15.47 -9.38 3.18
N GLY A 241 -14.24 -9.50 2.65
CA GLY A 241 -13.73 -10.73 2.03
C GLY A 241 -13.67 -11.91 3.00
N SER A 242 -13.39 -11.65 4.28
CA SER A 242 -13.32 -12.66 5.35
C SER A 242 -14.67 -12.94 6.03
N GLY A 243 -15.70 -12.13 5.79
CA GLY A 243 -16.98 -12.29 6.47
C GLY A 243 -16.97 -11.94 7.97
N VAL A 244 -16.09 -11.02 8.39
CA VAL A 244 -15.85 -10.65 9.79
C VAL A 244 -16.11 -9.17 10.06
N GLU A 245 -15.97 -8.75 11.32
CA GLU A 245 -15.84 -7.36 11.72
C GLU A 245 -14.47 -7.11 12.37
N ILE A 246 -13.97 -5.89 12.29
CA ILE A 246 -12.68 -5.46 12.87
C ILE A 246 -12.94 -4.38 13.90
N ARG A 247 -12.36 -4.54 15.10
CA ARG A 247 -12.29 -3.51 16.13
C ARG A 247 -10.88 -2.92 16.15
N LEU A 248 -10.79 -1.63 15.88
CA LEU A 248 -9.54 -0.89 15.77
C LEU A 248 -9.32 -0.05 17.03
N ASP A 249 -8.27 -0.34 17.79
CA ASP A 249 -7.80 0.50 18.91
C ASP A 249 -7.07 1.73 18.32
N THR A 250 -7.78 2.84 18.22
CA THR A 250 -7.24 4.06 17.63
C THR A 250 -6.13 4.71 18.45
N ALA A 251 -6.03 4.40 19.74
CA ALA A 251 -4.93 4.87 20.60
C ALA A 251 -3.61 4.16 20.30
N ALA A 252 -3.68 2.96 19.71
CA ALA A 252 -2.50 2.19 19.31
C ALA A 252 -1.99 2.53 17.91
N VAL A 253 -2.71 3.33 17.14
CA VAL A 253 -2.27 3.72 15.77
C VAL A 253 -1.17 4.77 15.86
N ASP A 254 -0.02 4.48 15.24
CA ASP A 254 1.10 5.41 15.12
C ASP A 254 0.87 6.39 13.97
N PHE A 255 0.50 7.62 14.31
CA PHE A 255 0.36 8.70 13.35
C PHE A 255 1.62 9.55 13.33
N ILE A 256 2.08 9.94 12.13
CA ILE A 256 3.19 10.88 12.00
C ILE A 256 2.75 12.23 12.60
N PRO A 257 3.47 12.78 13.61
CA PRO A 257 2.97 13.92 14.38
C PRO A 257 2.59 15.13 13.53
N GLU A 258 3.40 15.51 12.54
CA GLU A 258 3.12 16.65 11.67
C GLU A 258 1.92 16.39 10.75
N ALA A 259 1.64 15.14 10.37
CA ALA A 259 0.43 14.77 9.64
C ALA A 259 -0.84 15.00 10.50
N VAL A 260 -0.76 14.76 11.80
CA VAL A 260 -1.86 15.04 12.74
C VAL A 260 -2.18 16.53 12.75
N GLU A 261 -1.16 17.40 12.85
CA GLU A 261 -1.38 18.84 12.87
C GLU A 261 -1.94 19.35 11.52
N LEU A 262 -1.41 18.84 10.40
CA LEU A 262 -1.92 19.18 9.08
C LEU A 262 -3.38 18.72 8.88
N ALA A 263 -3.74 17.52 9.36
CA ALA A 263 -5.12 17.04 9.30
C ALA A 263 -6.07 17.91 10.13
N LYS A 264 -5.66 18.34 11.34
CA LYS A 264 -6.43 19.29 12.16
C LYS A 264 -6.62 20.64 11.48
N MET A 265 -5.67 21.06 10.64
CA MET A 265 -5.76 22.27 9.82
C MET A 265 -6.62 22.09 8.55
N GLY A 266 -7.05 20.86 8.24
CA GLY A 266 -7.82 20.56 7.03
C GLY A 266 -6.97 20.40 5.76
N VAL A 267 -5.65 20.20 5.89
CA VAL A 267 -4.76 19.88 4.76
C VAL A 267 -4.90 18.41 4.45
N LEU A 268 -5.82 18.08 3.55
CA LEU A 268 -6.25 16.71 3.27
C LEU A 268 -6.18 16.41 1.76
N PRO A 269 -5.68 15.23 1.34
CA PRO A 269 -5.66 14.88 -0.07
C PRO A 269 -7.05 14.54 -0.61
N ALA A 270 -7.32 14.83 -1.87
CA ALA A 270 -8.59 14.49 -2.52
C ALA A 270 -8.91 12.98 -2.48
N GLY A 271 -7.88 12.13 -2.42
CA GLY A 271 -8.01 10.68 -2.26
C GLY A 271 -8.72 10.29 -0.97
N MET A 272 -8.45 11.00 0.12
CA MET A 272 -9.08 10.75 1.42
C MET A 272 -10.61 10.87 1.34
N TYR A 273 -11.14 11.90 0.68
CA TYR A 273 -12.60 12.08 0.54
C TYR A 273 -13.25 10.95 -0.26
N ARG A 274 -12.56 10.44 -1.30
CA ARG A 274 -13.05 9.28 -2.07
C ARG A 274 -13.06 8.02 -1.23
N ASN A 275 -11.99 7.79 -0.46
CA ASN A 275 -11.89 6.65 0.46
C ASN A 275 -12.97 6.71 1.54
N ARG A 276 -13.18 7.90 2.14
CA ARG A 276 -14.27 8.11 3.10
C ARG A 276 -15.62 7.78 2.50
N SER A 277 -15.97 8.33 1.34
CA SER A 277 -17.25 8.07 0.68
C SER A 277 -17.49 6.58 0.41
N PHE A 278 -16.43 5.81 0.16
CA PHE A 278 -16.49 4.36 -0.06
C PHE A 278 -16.70 3.59 1.24
N ALA A 279 -15.89 3.86 2.27
CA ALA A 279 -15.81 3.02 3.46
C ALA A 279 -16.73 3.50 4.62
N GLU A 280 -17.06 4.79 4.73
CA GLU A 280 -17.88 5.36 5.82
C GLU A 280 -19.23 4.64 6.07
N PRO A 281 -19.96 4.16 5.03
CA PRO A 281 -21.17 3.38 5.26
C PRO A 281 -20.96 2.12 6.12
N TRP A 282 -19.75 1.61 6.20
CA TRP A 282 -19.37 0.38 6.88
C TRP A 282 -18.57 0.60 8.17
N VAL A 283 -18.26 1.86 8.50
CA VAL A 283 -17.47 2.24 9.69
C VAL A 283 -18.37 2.80 10.77
N ASP A 284 -18.18 2.37 12.00
CA ASP A 284 -18.68 3.01 13.20
C ASP A 284 -17.52 3.84 13.81
N PRO A 285 -17.56 5.16 13.72
CA PRO A 285 -16.46 6.01 14.19
C PRO A 285 -16.50 6.22 15.73
N GLY A 286 -17.56 5.78 16.42
CA GLY A 286 -17.75 6.09 17.83
C GLY A 286 -17.72 7.59 18.11
N ASP A 287 -16.96 8.00 19.11
CA ASP A 287 -16.73 9.39 19.51
C ASP A 287 -15.43 10.00 18.97
N LYS A 288 -14.79 9.35 17.99
CA LYS A 288 -13.49 9.78 17.49
C LYS A 288 -13.56 11.10 16.73
N PRO A 289 -12.61 12.02 16.96
CA PRO A 289 -12.59 13.31 16.31
C PRO A 289 -12.40 13.19 14.79
N VAL A 290 -12.94 14.14 14.04
CA VAL A 290 -12.94 14.09 12.55
C VAL A 290 -11.54 14.00 11.97
N TRP A 291 -10.56 14.73 12.51
CA TRP A 291 -9.17 14.69 12.02
C TRP A 291 -8.53 13.28 12.13
N LEU A 292 -8.89 12.52 13.18
CA LEU A 292 -8.40 11.15 13.36
C LEU A 292 -9.05 10.22 12.32
N GLN A 293 -10.36 10.37 12.11
CA GLN A 293 -11.06 9.63 11.06
C GLN A 293 -10.46 9.95 9.68
N ASP A 294 -10.17 11.24 9.39
CA ASP A 294 -9.55 11.66 8.13
C ASP A 294 -8.19 10.97 7.89
N LEU A 295 -7.35 10.86 8.92
CA LEU A 295 -6.07 10.15 8.85
C LEU A 295 -6.24 8.65 8.61
N LEU A 296 -7.31 8.04 9.12
CA LEU A 296 -7.61 6.62 8.87
C LEU A 296 -8.19 6.36 7.46
N TYR A 297 -8.69 7.39 6.78
CA TYR A 297 -9.06 7.33 5.35
C TYR A 297 -7.94 7.82 4.43
N ASP A 298 -6.82 8.33 4.99
CA ASP A 298 -5.73 8.92 4.24
C ASP A 298 -5.05 7.89 3.32
N PRO A 299 -4.93 8.15 1.99
CA PRO A 299 -4.21 7.26 1.10
C PRO A 299 -2.74 7.17 1.51
N GLN A 300 -2.21 5.95 1.58
CA GLN A 300 -0.80 5.72 1.82
C GLN A 300 -0.11 5.36 0.50
N THR A 301 1.19 5.67 0.39
CA THR A 301 2.04 5.19 -0.71
C THR A 301 3.18 4.40 -0.10
N ALA A 302 3.42 3.19 -0.59
CA ALA A 302 4.34 2.23 -0.02
C ALA A 302 4.11 2.05 1.50
N GLY A 303 2.86 1.91 1.89
CA GLY A 303 2.46 1.77 3.29
C GLY A 303 2.87 0.44 3.92
N GLY A 304 2.47 0.23 5.16
CA GLY A 304 2.78 -0.98 5.90
C GLY A 304 1.85 -2.14 5.59
N LEU A 305 2.20 -3.32 6.11
CA LEU A 305 1.35 -4.51 6.06
C LEU A 305 0.35 -4.49 7.23
N ALA A 306 -0.92 -4.74 6.91
CA ALA A 306 -1.97 -5.08 7.87
C ALA A 306 -2.08 -6.61 7.94
N ILE A 307 -1.80 -7.20 9.11
CA ILE A 307 -1.60 -8.63 9.29
C ILE A 307 -2.60 -9.14 10.32
N ALA A 308 -3.50 -10.04 9.92
CA ALA A 308 -4.37 -10.77 10.83
C ALA A 308 -3.71 -12.10 11.20
N VAL A 309 -3.34 -12.26 12.47
CA VAL A 309 -2.57 -13.40 12.98
C VAL A 309 -3.31 -14.11 14.08
N ASP A 310 -3.14 -15.45 14.14
CA ASP A 310 -3.65 -16.30 15.24
C ASP A 310 -3.23 -15.72 16.60
N PRO A 311 -4.15 -15.58 17.57
CA PRO A 311 -3.85 -14.97 18.86
C PRO A 311 -2.72 -15.66 19.63
N ALA A 312 -2.50 -16.95 19.43
CA ALA A 312 -1.40 -17.66 20.07
C ALA A 312 -0.01 -17.30 19.54
N ASP A 313 0.07 -16.74 18.33
CA ASP A 313 1.30 -16.32 17.68
C ASP A 313 1.52 -14.80 17.73
N ALA A 314 0.48 -14.03 18.07
CA ALA A 314 0.46 -12.57 17.92
C ALA A 314 1.59 -11.86 18.67
N GLU A 315 1.84 -12.20 19.94
CA GLU A 315 2.89 -11.55 20.72
C GLU A 315 4.29 -11.91 20.24
N ALA A 316 4.49 -13.17 19.82
CA ALA A 316 5.78 -13.62 19.27
C ALA A 316 6.08 -12.95 17.93
N LEU A 317 5.09 -12.87 17.04
CA LEU A 317 5.23 -12.16 15.76
C LEU A 317 5.45 -10.66 15.99
N LEU A 318 4.70 -10.02 16.88
CA LEU A 318 4.88 -8.59 17.18
C LEU A 318 6.28 -8.30 17.70
N ALA A 319 6.80 -9.15 18.59
CA ALA A 319 8.16 -9.00 19.11
C ALA A 319 9.23 -9.14 17.99
N GLU A 320 9.07 -10.13 17.10
CA GLU A 320 9.96 -10.30 15.95
C GLU A 320 9.85 -9.13 14.96
N LEU A 321 8.63 -8.68 14.63
CA LEU A 321 8.41 -7.50 13.78
C LEU A 321 9.11 -6.27 14.35
N ARG A 322 8.99 -5.98 15.64
CA ARG A 322 9.66 -4.83 16.28
C ARG A 322 11.17 -4.89 16.19
N GLY A 323 11.74 -6.07 16.10
CA GLY A 323 13.18 -6.27 15.90
C GLY A 323 13.67 -5.84 14.51
N VAL A 324 12.79 -5.84 13.47
CA VAL A 324 13.13 -5.51 12.08
C VAL A 324 12.35 -4.32 11.54
N VAL A 325 11.19 -4.02 12.11
CA VAL A 325 10.31 -2.88 11.80
C VAL A 325 9.87 -2.25 13.12
N PRO A 326 10.64 -1.32 13.70
CA PRO A 326 10.39 -0.78 15.04
C PRO A 326 9.01 -0.13 15.24
N SER A 327 8.39 0.33 14.16
CA SER A 327 7.03 0.91 14.14
C SER A 327 5.90 -0.12 14.19
N ALA A 328 6.21 -1.43 14.24
CA ALA A 328 5.17 -2.46 14.28
C ALA A 328 4.33 -2.38 15.56
N GLN A 329 3.02 -2.43 15.40
CA GLN A 329 2.04 -2.25 16.48
C GLN A 329 0.88 -3.21 16.35
N ARG A 330 0.22 -3.46 17.50
CA ARG A 330 -1.08 -4.10 17.55
C ARG A 330 -2.16 -3.04 17.39
N TRP A 331 -2.93 -3.12 16.31
CA TRP A 331 -3.99 -2.17 16.02
C TRP A 331 -5.36 -2.59 16.53
N GLY A 332 -5.58 -3.87 16.80
CA GLY A 332 -6.88 -4.32 17.22
C GLY A 332 -7.10 -5.82 17.09
N GLU A 333 -8.33 -6.19 16.82
CA GLU A 333 -8.76 -7.59 16.76
C GLU A 333 -9.89 -7.81 15.77
N VAL A 334 -10.00 -9.05 15.30
CA VAL A 334 -11.05 -9.53 14.41
C VAL A 334 -12.16 -10.21 15.24
N ARG A 335 -13.42 -9.88 14.94
CA ARG A 335 -14.60 -10.41 15.63
C ARG A 335 -15.58 -11.08 14.67
N PRO A 336 -16.46 -11.97 15.17
CA PRO A 336 -17.56 -12.50 14.38
C PRO A 336 -18.45 -11.36 13.88
N TYR A 337 -18.79 -11.36 12.60
CA TYR A 337 -19.71 -10.38 12.04
C TYR A 337 -21.13 -10.55 12.60
N ARG A 338 -21.70 -9.47 13.12
CA ARG A 338 -23.03 -9.45 13.74
C ARG A 338 -24.09 -8.69 12.93
N GLY A 339 -23.73 -8.27 11.74
CA GLY A 339 -24.60 -7.43 10.88
C GLY A 339 -24.32 -5.93 11.06
N GLY A 340 -24.64 -5.12 10.05
CA GLY A 340 -24.44 -3.68 10.04
C GLY A 340 -23.02 -3.26 9.68
N LYS A 341 -22.36 -2.52 10.57
CA LYS A 341 -20.99 -2.03 10.34
C LYS A 341 -19.95 -3.15 10.36
N ARG A 342 -18.84 -2.94 9.69
CA ARG A 342 -17.74 -3.89 9.58
C ARG A 342 -16.50 -3.47 10.38
N ILE A 343 -16.33 -2.16 10.58
CA ILE A 343 -15.20 -1.61 11.31
C ILE A 343 -15.73 -0.72 12.43
N PHE A 344 -15.16 -0.88 13.61
CA PHE A 344 -15.47 -0.10 14.80
C PHE A 344 -14.21 0.57 15.31
N LEU A 345 -14.26 1.88 15.55
CA LEU A 345 -13.15 2.66 16.10
C LEU A 345 -13.31 2.76 17.63
N ASP A 346 -12.45 2.03 18.35
CA ASP A 346 -12.43 2.00 19.82
C ASP A 346 -11.43 3.00 20.42
#